data_43f252eaffe3ebdf655f8c834b002085
#
_entry.id   43f252eaffe3ebdf655f8c834b002085
#
_cell.length_a   1.000
_cell.length_b   1.000
_cell.length_c   1.000
_cell.angle_alpha   90.00
_cell.angle_beta   90.00
_cell.angle_gamma   90.00
#
_symmetry.space_group_name_H-M   'P 1'
#
loop_
_entity.id
_entity.type
_entity.pdbx_description
1 polymer ?
#
loop_
_entity_poly.entity_id
_entity_poly.type
_entity_poly.pdbx_seq_one_letter_code
_entity_poly.pdbx_strand_id
1 'polypeptide(L)'
;TNKLAGCELVESSEAGMLTEAEKAMAKNEWVIFLGWTPHPVMAGMKIAYLDGMGDSGFGSAKVYTLTRAAYAAECPNAGKFVSNLKFDLAMESAMMEPVLKDNADPKASALAWLKANPDTVKPWLEGVTTFDGGDAAAAVAASLAK
;
A
#
# COMPACT_ATOMS: atom_id res chain seq x y z
N THR A 1 -19.66 -3.86 -22.37
CA THR A 1 -18.53 -3.30 -23.14
C THR A 1 -18.79 -1.82 -23.36
N ASN A 2 -18.04 -0.98 -22.67
CA ASN A 2 -18.14 0.47 -22.80
C ASN A 2 -17.57 0.87 -24.17
N LYS A 3 -18.43 1.42 -25.03
CA LYS A 3 -18.04 1.86 -26.39
C LYS A 3 -17.27 3.18 -26.28
N LEU A 4 -15.97 3.12 -26.17
CA LEU A 4 -15.08 4.28 -26.25
C LEU A 4 -14.78 4.54 -27.73
N ALA A 5 -15.72 5.21 -28.42
CA ALA A 5 -15.52 5.55 -29.84
C ALA A 5 -14.36 6.55 -29.95
N GLY A 6 -13.44 6.26 -30.88
CA GLY A 6 -12.26 7.10 -31.12
C GLY A 6 -11.05 6.80 -30.22
N CYS A 7 -11.15 5.78 -29.34
CA CYS A 7 -10.01 5.31 -28.57
C CYS A 7 -9.44 4.02 -29.18
N GLU A 8 -8.13 3.90 -29.24
CA GLU A 8 -7.40 2.69 -29.57
C GLU A 8 -6.95 1.99 -28.30
N LEU A 9 -7.17 0.67 -28.20
CA LEU A 9 -6.69 -0.12 -27.09
C LEU A 9 -5.23 -0.56 -27.36
N VAL A 10 -4.33 -0.13 -26.48
CA VAL A 10 -2.93 -0.55 -26.47
C VAL A 10 -2.70 -1.48 -25.30
N GLU A 11 -2.48 -2.76 -25.56
CA GLU A 11 -2.13 -3.74 -24.54
C GLU A 11 -0.65 -3.61 -24.15
N SER A 12 -0.36 -3.56 -22.87
CA SER A 12 1.00 -3.38 -22.36
C SER A 12 1.17 -3.95 -20.93
N SER A 13 2.41 -4.00 -20.47
CA SER A 13 2.73 -4.19 -19.05
C SER A 13 2.40 -2.92 -18.25
N GLU A 14 2.37 -3.03 -16.92
CA GLU A 14 2.23 -1.87 -16.03
C GLU A 14 3.22 -0.75 -16.36
N ALA A 15 4.51 -1.10 -16.47
CA ALA A 15 5.56 -0.13 -16.79
C ALA A 15 5.35 0.52 -18.17
N GLY A 16 4.93 -0.25 -19.17
CA GLY A 16 4.59 0.28 -20.50
C GLY A 16 3.38 1.20 -20.46
N MET A 17 2.32 0.82 -19.74
CA MET A 17 1.13 1.62 -19.54
C MET A 17 1.45 2.97 -18.89
N LEU A 18 2.22 2.96 -17.80
CA LEU A 18 2.63 4.19 -17.10
C LEU A 18 3.49 5.08 -18.00
N THR A 19 4.42 4.49 -18.75
CA THR A 19 5.24 5.25 -19.73
C THR A 19 4.40 5.93 -20.79
N GLU A 20 3.40 5.26 -21.36
CA GLU A 20 2.50 5.86 -22.36
C GLU A 20 1.59 6.93 -21.73
N ALA A 21 1.11 6.71 -20.49
CA ALA A 21 0.35 7.73 -19.78
C ALA A 21 1.19 9.00 -19.55
N GLU A 22 2.43 8.85 -19.09
CA GLU A 22 3.35 9.98 -18.87
C GLU A 22 3.67 10.73 -20.19
N LYS A 23 3.88 10.02 -21.29
CA LYS A 23 4.10 10.63 -22.61
C LYS A 23 2.91 11.44 -23.10
N ALA A 24 1.68 10.90 -22.96
CA ALA A 24 0.46 11.60 -23.32
C ALA A 24 0.28 12.86 -22.47
N MET A 25 0.47 12.76 -21.16
CA MET A 25 0.38 13.88 -20.23
C MET A 25 1.40 14.98 -20.55
N ALA A 26 2.64 14.61 -20.89
CA ALA A 26 3.69 15.57 -21.28
C ALA A 26 3.33 16.35 -22.55
N LYS A 27 2.52 15.78 -23.44
CA LYS A 27 2.02 16.42 -24.66
C LYS A 27 0.66 17.11 -24.49
N ASN A 28 0.05 17.03 -23.28
CA ASN A 28 -1.31 17.44 -22.99
C ASN A 28 -2.37 16.70 -23.86
N GLU A 29 -2.10 15.43 -24.17
CA GLU A 29 -3.02 14.54 -24.89
C GLU A 29 -3.91 13.77 -23.89
N TRP A 30 -5.12 13.43 -24.32
CA TRP A 30 -6.03 12.60 -23.53
C TRP A 30 -5.54 11.14 -23.54
N VAL A 31 -5.52 10.54 -22.36
CA VAL A 31 -5.22 9.11 -22.17
C VAL A 31 -6.13 8.53 -21.09
N ILE A 32 -6.64 7.33 -21.34
CA ILE A 32 -7.41 6.55 -20.35
C ILE A 32 -6.63 5.26 -20.10
N PHE A 33 -6.38 4.95 -18.87
CA PHE A 33 -5.63 3.75 -18.49
C PHE A 33 -6.16 3.16 -17.18
N LEU A 34 -5.76 1.93 -16.86
CA LEU A 34 -6.11 1.28 -15.61
C LEU A 34 -5.30 1.90 -14.47
N GLY A 35 -6.00 2.39 -13.45
CA GLY A 35 -5.37 2.97 -12.27
C GLY A 35 -5.88 2.31 -10.99
N TRP A 36 -5.04 2.26 -9.98
CA TRP A 36 -5.40 1.77 -8.65
C TRP A 36 -4.69 2.55 -7.55
N THR A 37 -5.26 2.50 -6.38
CA THR A 37 -4.71 3.12 -5.17
C THR A 37 -4.63 2.03 -4.06
N PRO A 38 -3.50 1.92 -3.33
CA PRO A 38 -2.34 2.81 -3.34
C PRO A 38 -1.39 2.52 -4.53
N HIS A 39 -0.84 3.57 -5.16
CA HIS A 39 0.22 3.47 -6.16
C HIS A 39 1.02 4.78 -6.20
N PRO A 40 2.29 4.81 -5.77
CA PRO A 40 3.06 6.05 -5.60
C PRO A 40 3.31 6.79 -6.90
N VAL A 41 3.51 6.08 -8.03
CA VAL A 41 3.69 6.73 -9.34
C VAL A 41 2.40 7.43 -9.75
N MET A 42 1.25 6.74 -9.65
CA MET A 42 -0.06 7.32 -9.96
C MET A 42 -0.44 8.45 -9.00
N ALA A 43 -0.08 8.35 -7.73
CA ALA A 43 -0.30 9.42 -6.75
C ALA A 43 0.45 10.72 -7.10
N GLY A 44 1.57 10.61 -7.83
CA GLY A 44 2.32 11.76 -8.34
C GLY A 44 1.80 12.32 -9.67
N MET A 45 0.88 11.64 -10.33
CA MET A 45 0.31 12.06 -11.61
C MET A 45 -0.90 12.97 -11.41
N LYS A 46 -1.10 13.91 -12.34
CA LYS A 46 -2.28 14.77 -12.38
C LYS A 46 -3.42 14.08 -13.13
N ILE A 47 -4.02 13.07 -12.48
CA ILE A 47 -5.07 12.21 -13.04
C ILE A 47 -6.37 12.32 -12.25
N ALA A 48 -7.48 11.88 -12.84
CA ALA A 48 -8.77 11.75 -12.17
C ALA A 48 -9.37 10.38 -12.48
N TYR A 49 -10.01 9.77 -11.50
CA TYR A 49 -10.80 8.55 -11.71
C TYR A 49 -12.10 8.90 -12.44
N LEU A 50 -12.47 8.07 -13.41
CA LEU A 50 -13.73 8.22 -14.13
C LEU A 50 -14.91 7.75 -13.26
N ASP A 51 -15.95 8.58 -13.17
CA ASP A 51 -17.19 8.23 -12.52
C ASP A 51 -18.07 7.33 -13.43
N GLY A 52 -19.03 6.63 -12.81
CA GLY A 52 -20.00 5.81 -13.54
C GLY A 52 -19.46 4.46 -14.03
N MET A 53 -18.27 4.05 -13.59
CA MET A 53 -17.64 2.79 -14.00
C MET A 53 -17.95 1.61 -13.05
N GLY A 54 -18.86 1.77 -12.10
CA GLY A 54 -19.16 0.75 -11.06
C GLY A 54 -19.56 -0.62 -11.62
N ASP A 55 -20.28 -0.65 -12.73
CA ASP A 55 -20.73 -1.89 -13.37
C ASP A 55 -19.66 -2.55 -14.26
N SER A 56 -18.49 -1.95 -14.40
CA SER A 56 -17.38 -2.46 -15.22
C SER A 56 -16.53 -3.51 -14.52
N GLY A 57 -16.82 -3.81 -13.26
CA GLY A 57 -16.00 -4.69 -12.41
C GLY A 57 -14.82 -4.00 -11.74
N PHE A 58 -14.65 -2.71 -11.96
CA PHE A 58 -13.69 -1.87 -11.24
C PHE A 58 -14.37 -1.25 -10.01
N GLY A 59 -13.70 -1.31 -8.87
CA GLY A 59 -14.24 -0.79 -7.62
C GLY A 59 -13.21 -0.83 -6.50
N SER A 60 -13.60 -0.44 -5.29
CA SER A 60 -12.71 -0.55 -4.14
C SER A 60 -12.59 -2.01 -3.68
N ALA A 61 -11.35 -2.46 -3.50
CA ALA A 61 -11.03 -3.72 -2.85
C ALA A 61 -10.75 -3.50 -1.37
N LYS A 62 -11.02 -4.53 -0.57
CA LYS A 62 -10.61 -4.58 0.84
C LYS A 62 -9.47 -5.55 1.01
N VAL A 63 -8.42 -5.13 1.71
CA VAL A 63 -7.28 -5.97 2.04
C VAL A 63 -7.45 -6.49 3.47
N TYR A 64 -7.21 -7.78 3.66
CA TYR A 64 -7.36 -8.45 4.95
C TYR A 64 -6.09 -9.21 5.30
N THR A 65 -5.70 -9.16 6.56
CA THR A 65 -4.71 -10.09 7.08
C THR A 65 -5.34 -11.45 7.33
N LEU A 66 -4.79 -12.50 6.74
CA LEU A 66 -5.27 -13.86 6.89
C LEU A 66 -4.37 -14.64 7.83
N THR A 67 -4.97 -15.38 8.74
CA THR A 67 -4.30 -16.35 9.60
C THR A 67 -4.94 -17.72 9.46
N ARG A 68 -4.25 -18.79 9.87
CA ARG A 68 -4.91 -20.09 10.01
C ARG A 68 -6.01 -20.03 11.06
N ALA A 69 -6.97 -20.95 10.95
CA ALA A 69 -8.00 -21.09 11.98
C ALA A 69 -7.38 -21.31 13.38
N ALA A 70 -8.04 -20.79 14.39
CA ALA A 70 -7.62 -20.85 15.79
C ALA A 70 -6.29 -20.11 16.14
N TYR A 71 -5.59 -19.47 15.20
CA TYR A 71 -4.30 -18.81 15.44
C TYR A 71 -4.32 -17.83 16.63
N ALA A 72 -5.33 -16.97 16.71
CA ALA A 72 -5.44 -15.99 17.78
C ALA A 72 -5.70 -16.62 19.17
N ALA A 73 -6.36 -17.79 19.21
CA ALA A 73 -6.60 -18.53 20.46
C ALA A 73 -5.33 -19.27 20.93
N GLU A 74 -4.58 -19.85 19.99
CA GLU A 74 -3.35 -20.59 20.30
C GLU A 74 -2.15 -19.67 20.55
N CYS A 75 -2.13 -18.49 19.91
CA CYS A 75 -1.07 -17.49 20.00
C CYS A 75 -1.66 -16.13 20.38
N PRO A 76 -2.23 -15.94 21.57
CA PRO A 76 -3.03 -14.76 21.90
C PRO A 76 -2.25 -13.46 21.80
N ASN A 77 -0.98 -13.42 22.19
CA ASN A 77 -0.15 -12.24 22.09
C ASN A 77 0.16 -11.84 20.63
N ALA A 78 0.59 -12.80 19.81
CA ALA A 78 0.81 -12.56 18.38
C ALA A 78 -0.50 -12.28 17.62
N GLY A 79 -1.60 -12.97 17.99
CA GLY A 79 -2.94 -12.73 17.47
C GLY A 79 -3.42 -11.31 17.78
N LYS A 80 -3.14 -10.81 18.97
CA LYS A 80 -3.44 -9.42 19.37
C LYS A 80 -2.69 -8.42 18.49
N PHE A 81 -1.37 -8.62 18.32
CA PHE A 81 -0.56 -7.79 17.43
C PHE A 81 -1.11 -7.75 16.01
N VAL A 82 -1.36 -8.92 15.41
CA VAL A 82 -1.91 -9.02 14.05
C VAL A 82 -3.28 -8.34 13.94
N SER A 83 -4.14 -8.46 14.95
CA SER A 83 -5.46 -7.81 14.97
C SER A 83 -5.39 -6.29 15.11
N ASN A 84 -4.33 -5.78 15.73
CA ASN A 84 -4.11 -4.34 15.90
C ASN A 84 -3.51 -3.67 14.65
N LEU A 85 -2.91 -4.44 13.73
CA LEU A 85 -2.31 -3.90 12.51
C LEU A 85 -3.36 -3.18 11.67
N LYS A 86 -3.12 -1.92 11.39
CA LYS A 86 -3.93 -1.09 10.51
C LYS A 86 -3.02 -0.28 9.61
N PHE A 87 -3.32 -0.32 8.34
CA PHE A 87 -2.63 0.45 7.32
C PHE A 87 -3.63 1.42 6.68
N ASP A 88 -3.17 2.59 6.31
CA ASP A 88 -3.90 3.53 5.48
C ASP A 88 -3.18 3.74 4.14
N LEU A 89 -3.89 4.30 3.17
CA LEU A 89 -3.37 4.49 1.82
C LEU A 89 -2.13 5.38 1.76
N ALA A 90 -2.02 6.36 2.66
CA ALA A 90 -0.88 7.27 2.70
C ALA A 90 0.38 6.55 3.19
N MET A 91 0.23 5.74 4.26
CA MET A 91 1.28 4.89 4.80
C MET A 91 1.77 3.87 3.76
N GLU A 92 0.85 3.15 3.12
CA GLU A 92 1.18 2.16 2.09
C GLU A 92 1.91 2.81 0.92
N SER A 93 1.41 3.92 0.40
CA SER A 93 2.06 4.66 -0.69
C SER A 93 3.46 5.13 -0.31
N ALA A 94 3.65 5.66 0.90
CA ALA A 94 4.96 6.13 1.36
C ALA A 94 5.99 5.00 1.51
N MET A 95 5.57 3.81 1.96
CA MET A 95 6.46 2.64 2.05
C MET A 95 6.75 2.02 0.69
N MET A 96 5.80 2.08 -0.26
CA MET A 96 5.95 1.56 -1.60
C MET A 96 6.83 2.45 -2.49
N GLU A 97 6.84 3.76 -2.25
CA GLU A 97 7.50 4.73 -3.12
C GLU A 97 8.98 4.43 -3.39
N PRO A 98 9.85 4.20 -2.39
CA PRO A 98 11.26 3.86 -2.64
C PRO A 98 11.44 2.54 -3.39
N VAL A 99 10.54 1.59 -3.14
CA VAL A 99 10.59 0.27 -3.80
C VAL A 99 10.29 0.38 -5.29
N LEU A 100 9.25 1.14 -5.66
CA LEU A 100 8.77 1.23 -7.04
C LEU A 100 9.53 2.28 -7.87
N LYS A 101 9.99 3.38 -7.26
CA LYS A 101 10.73 4.42 -7.97
C LYS A 101 12.23 4.17 -8.02
N ASP A 102 12.80 3.72 -6.90
CA ASP A 102 14.25 3.63 -6.73
C ASP A 102 14.75 2.19 -6.70
N ASN A 103 13.85 1.20 -6.90
CA ASN A 103 14.15 -0.22 -6.80
C ASN A 103 14.82 -0.60 -5.47
N ALA A 104 14.44 0.08 -4.39
CA ALA A 104 14.96 -0.14 -3.05
C ALA A 104 14.49 -1.48 -2.47
N ASP A 105 15.25 -2.03 -1.53
CA ASP A 105 14.84 -3.23 -0.80
C ASP A 105 13.58 -2.96 0.04
N PRO A 106 12.49 -3.75 -0.12
CA PRO A 106 11.23 -3.51 0.57
C PRO A 106 11.34 -3.54 2.09
N LYS A 107 12.18 -4.42 2.63
CA LYS A 107 12.39 -4.53 4.08
C LYS A 107 13.13 -3.32 4.64
N ALA A 108 14.16 -2.86 3.94
CA ALA A 108 14.91 -1.67 4.31
C ALA A 108 14.00 -0.42 4.24
N SER A 109 13.17 -0.30 3.19
CA SER A 109 12.22 0.80 3.01
C SER A 109 11.19 0.84 4.13
N ALA A 110 10.58 -0.29 4.47
CA ALA A 110 9.63 -0.40 5.56
C ALA A 110 10.28 -0.04 6.92
N LEU A 111 11.50 -0.53 7.18
CA LEU A 111 12.23 -0.22 8.40
C LEU A 111 12.57 1.28 8.49
N ALA A 112 13.04 1.88 7.40
CA ALA A 112 13.33 3.31 7.35
C ALA A 112 12.08 4.15 7.62
N TRP A 113 10.95 3.76 7.02
CA TRP A 113 9.67 4.42 7.26
C TRP A 113 9.22 4.32 8.72
N LEU A 114 9.31 3.13 9.34
CA LEU A 114 8.96 2.90 10.75
C LEU A 114 9.85 3.73 11.69
N LYS A 115 11.15 3.83 11.39
CA LYS A 115 12.08 4.69 12.17
C LYS A 115 11.70 6.17 12.09
N ALA A 116 11.25 6.63 10.93
CA ALA A 116 10.79 8.01 10.73
C ALA A 116 9.41 8.29 11.33
N ASN A 117 8.58 7.23 11.56
CA ASN A 117 7.22 7.33 12.04
C ASN A 117 6.98 6.44 13.29
N PRO A 118 7.73 6.61 14.38
CA PRO A 118 7.69 5.68 15.52
C PRO A 118 6.34 5.65 16.25
N ASP A 119 5.56 6.71 16.14
CA ASP A 119 4.24 6.78 16.78
C ASP A 119 3.21 5.85 16.12
N THR A 120 3.41 5.47 14.87
CA THR A 120 2.52 4.57 14.12
C THR A 120 2.46 3.17 14.72
N VAL A 121 3.55 2.70 15.31
CA VAL A 121 3.59 1.35 15.91
C VAL A 121 2.92 1.26 17.27
N LYS A 122 2.71 2.38 17.97
CA LYS A 122 2.11 2.40 19.33
C LYS A 122 0.73 1.71 19.37
N PRO A 123 -0.25 2.05 18.50
CA PRO A 123 -1.53 1.36 18.48
C PRO A 123 -1.41 -0.14 18.15
N TRP A 124 -0.43 -0.52 17.34
CA TRP A 124 -0.23 -1.93 16.96
C TRP A 124 0.25 -2.78 18.13
N LEU A 125 0.93 -2.15 19.09
CA LEU A 125 1.50 -2.80 20.27
C LEU A 125 0.61 -2.70 21.51
N GLU A 126 -0.58 -2.11 21.39
CA GLU A 126 -1.50 -2.00 22.52
C GLU A 126 -1.94 -3.38 23.02
N GLY A 127 -1.63 -3.67 24.30
CA GLY A 127 -1.90 -4.96 24.95
C GLY A 127 -1.06 -6.11 24.41
N VAL A 128 0.03 -5.82 23.69
CA VAL A 128 1.03 -6.79 23.24
C VAL A 128 2.24 -6.77 24.20
N THR A 129 2.81 -7.95 24.47
CA THR A 129 4.02 -8.08 25.28
C THR A 129 5.17 -8.63 24.46
N THR A 130 6.39 -8.52 24.96
CA THR A 130 7.52 -9.31 24.47
C THR A 130 7.31 -10.79 24.78
N PHE A 131 8.16 -11.68 24.22
CA PHE A 131 8.04 -13.12 24.44
C PHE A 131 8.17 -13.52 25.92
N ASP A 132 8.96 -12.78 26.68
CA ASP A 132 9.18 -12.94 28.12
C ASP A 132 8.21 -12.16 29.02
N GLY A 133 7.17 -11.55 28.40
CA GLY A 133 6.10 -10.81 29.09
C GLY A 133 6.41 -9.34 29.39
N GLY A 134 7.52 -8.81 28.88
CA GLY A 134 7.91 -7.41 29.06
C GLY A 134 7.14 -6.43 28.16
N ASP A 135 7.51 -5.16 28.22
CA ASP A 135 6.90 -4.08 27.44
C ASP A 135 7.33 -4.15 25.95
N ALA A 136 6.39 -4.52 25.08
CA ALA A 136 6.64 -4.61 23.63
C ALA A 136 6.92 -3.25 23.01
N ALA A 137 6.28 -2.17 23.48
CA ALA A 137 6.49 -0.84 22.92
C ALA A 137 7.90 -0.34 23.20
N ALA A 138 8.40 -0.53 24.43
CA ALA A 138 9.78 -0.21 24.81
C ALA A 138 10.79 -1.04 24.01
N ALA A 139 10.54 -2.34 23.82
CA ALA A 139 11.41 -3.22 23.06
C ALA A 139 11.50 -2.84 21.58
N VAL A 140 10.36 -2.52 20.95
CA VAL A 140 10.31 -2.07 19.56
C VAL A 140 10.99 -0.71 19.41
N ALA A 141 10.72 0.26 20.29
CA ALA A 141 11.40 1.55 20.27
C ALA A 141 12.93 1.41 20.36
N ALA A 142 13.43 0.56 21.27
CA ALA A 142 14.85 0.27 21.37
C ALA A 142 15.44 -0.42 20.13
N SER A 143 14.64 -1.24 19.44
CA SER A 143 15.04 -1.88 18.17
C SER A 143 15.11 -0.90 17.02
N LEU A 144 14.14 0.01 16.91
CA LEU A 144 14.09 1.02 15.85
C LEU A 144 15.19 2.09 16.02
N ALA A 145 15.70 2.31 17.22
CA ALA A 145 16.79 3.26 17.50
C ALA A 145 18.18 2.78 17.03
N LYS A 146 18.33 1.50 16.69
CA LYS A 146 19.56 0.90 16.14
C LYS A 146 19.61 1.09 14.62
#